data_98404750c90bbf8e16129684efabd4e3
#
_entry.id   98404750c90bbf8e16129684efabd4e3
#
_cell.length_a   1.000
_cell.length_b   1.000
_cell.length_c   1.000
_cell.angle_alpha   90.00
_cell.angle_beta   90.00
_cell.angle_gamma   90.00
#
_symmetry.space_group_name_H-M   'P 1'
#
loop_
_entity.id
_entity.type
_entity.pdbx_description
1 polymer ?
#
loop_
_entity_poly.entity_id
_entity_poly.type
_entity_poly.pdbx_seq_one_letter_code
_entity_poly.pdbx_strand_id
1 'polypeptide(L)'
;TLFATKKIGALSAKYFIAQQKDIATVNGYIEEMMNGQKVVKVFTHEEESIENFNRLNDQLFHSADNANKFGNILMPVNAQIGNISYVLCALVGGVLALNGVGGFTLGKLASFLTYNKSFSQPVNQLSMQLNNIVMALAGSERIFKLLDEEPETDDGYVTLVRARKENGQIVESKERTGMWAWKHTHQADGSVDYIELKGDVVFDDVNFGYNPDKIVLHNVDLYATPGQKIAFVGSTGAGKTTITNLINRFYDIQDGKIRYDGININKIKKADLRRSLGIVLQDTHLFTGTVRDNIRFGKLDATDEEIVAAAKLANADSFIRRLP
;
A
#
# COMPACT_ATOMS: atom_id res chain seq x y z
N THR A 1 19.97 29.66 -23.70
CA THR A 1 20.02 28.66 -22.65
C THR A 1 18.60 28.17 -22.29
N LEU A 2 17.69 29.00 -21.76
CA LEU A 2 16.34 28.60 -21.30
C LEU A 2 15.53 27.87 -22.37
N PHE A 3 15.56 28.31 -23.61
CA PHE A 3 14.84 27.65 -24.72
C PHE A 3 15.41 26.24 -25.00
N ALA A 4 16.73 26.12 -25.07
CA ALA A 4 17.42 24.82 -25.25
C ALA A 4 17.13 23.88 -24.10
N THR A 5 17.23 24.37 -22.85
CA THR A 5 16.93 23.60 -21.64
C THR A 5 15.47 23.10 -21.64
N LYS A 6 14.50 23.95 -21.99
CA LYS A 6 13.08 23.59 -22.08
C LYS A 6 12.85 22.47 -23.10
N LYS A 7 13.43 22.61 -24.32
CA LYS A 7 13.21 21.65 -25.42
C LYS A 7 13.90 20.30 -25.14
N ILE A 8 15.16 20.32 -24.71
CA ILE A 8 15.91 19.09 -24.38
C ILE A 8 15.35 18.44 -23.13
N GLY A 9 14.99 19.23 -22.10
CA GLY A 9 14.39 18.71 -20.86
C GLY A 9 13.04 18.04 -21.09
N ALA A 10 12.18 18.59 -21.95
CA ALA A 10 10.91 17.96 -22.30
C ALA A 10 11.09 16.61 -23.02
N LEU A 11 12.08 16.52 -23.93
CA LEU A 11 12.44 15.26 -24.60
C LEU A 11 13.01 14.24 -23.61
N SER A 12 13.90 14.68 -22.74
CA SER A 12 14.50 13.86 -21.69
C SER A 12 13.40 13.29 -20.76
N ALA A 13 12.48 14.13 -20.27
CA ALA A 13 11.38 13.69 -19.41
C ALA A 13 10.50 12.63 -20.09
N LYS A 14 10.18 12.82 -21.40
CA LYS A 14 9.41 11.84 -22.17
C LYS A 14 10.07 10.46 -22.19
N TYR A 15 11.37 10.42 -22.46
CA TYR A 15 12.11 9.15 -22.54
C TYR A 15 12.37 8.52 -21.16
N PHE A 16 12.57 9.33 -20.10
CA PHE A 16 12.64 8.81 -18.73
C PHE A 16 11.33 8.16 -18.29
N ILE A 17 10.18 8.74 -18.64
CA ILE A 17 8.86 8.12 -18.35
C ILE A 17 8.71 6.81 -19.11
N ALA A 18 9.10 6.75 -20.38
CA ALA A 18 9.09 5.53 -21.17
C ALA A 18 10.00 4.45 -20.56
N GLN A 19 11.23 4.81 -20.17
CA GLN A 19 12.16 3.92 -19.50
C GLN A 19 11.58 3.33 -18.20
N GLN A 20 10.95 4.16 -17.35
CA GLN A 20 10.32 3.69 -16.10
C GLN A 20 9.18 2.71 -16.38
N LYS A 21 8.40 2.97 -17.42
CA LYS A 21 7.34 2.05 -17.86
C LYS A 21 7.91 0.71 -18.32
N ASP A 22 8.97 0.74 -19.14
CA ASP A 22 9.59 -0.47 -19.67
C ASP A 22 10.30 -1.28 -18.58
N ILE A 23 10.94 -0.62 -17.59
CA ILE A 23 11.47 -1.28 -16.38
C ILE A 23 10.35 -2.02 -15.64
N ALA A 24 9.21 -1.37 -15.43
CA ALA A 24 8.07 -2.01 -14.76
C ALA A 24 7.55 -3.22 -15.57
N THR A 25 7.53 -3.13 -16.90
CA THR A 25 7.10 -4.23 -17.77
C THR A 25 8.08 -5.42 -17.70
N VAL A 26 9.38 -5.17 -17.76
CA VAL A 26 10.41 -6.22 -17.63
C VAL A 26 10.34 -6.88 -16.25
N ASN A 27 10.25 -6.10 -15.18
CA ASN A 27 10.14 -6.64 -13.83
C ASN A 27 8.88 -7.46 -13.63
N GLY A 28 7.73 -6.99 -14.15
CA GLY A 28 6.48 -7.75 -14.10
C GLY A 28 6.58 -9.08 -14.86
N TYR A 29 7.23 -9.09 -16.02
CA TYR A 29 7.47 -10.32 -16.78
C TYR A 29 8.39 -11.29 -16.04
N ILE A 30 9.47 -10.79 -15.39
CA ILE A 30 10.34 -11.61 -14.55
C ILE A 30 9.56 -12.25 -13.41
N GLU A 31 8.76 -11.47 -12.70
CA GLU A 31 7.91 -11.97 -11.59
C GLU A 31 6.92 -13.03 -12.07
N GLU A 32 6.25 -12.80 -13.21
CA GLU A 32 5.33 -13.76 -13.82
C GLU A 32 6.03 -15.08 -14.17
N MET A 33 7.19 -15.01 -14.83
CA MET A 33 7.96 -16.19 -15.22
C MET A 33 8.54 -16.93 -14.01
N MET A 34 8.96 -16.22 -12.96
CA MET A 34 9.44 -16.83 -11.71
C MET A 34 8.31 -17.58 -11.00
N ASN A 35 7.14 -16.96 -10.88
CA ASN A 35 5.97 -17.58 -10.27
C ASN A 35 5.41 -18.74 -11.11
N GLY A 36 5.43 -18.58 -12.44
CA GLY A 36 4.99 -19.58 -13.41
C GLY A 36 6.03 -20.62 -13.81
N GLN A 37 7.25 -20.64 -13.22
CA GLN A 37 8.37 -21.44 -13.66
C GLN A 37 8.04 -22.94 -13.86
N LYS A 38 7.23 -23.52 -12.98
CA LYS A 38 6.79 -24.93 -13.08
C LYS A 38 5.96 -25.17 -14.34
N VAL A 39 5.11 -24.22 -14.68
CA VAL A 39 4.25 -24.29 -15.88
C VAL A 39 5.10 -24.20 -17.14
N VAL A 40 6.02 -23.21 -17.20
CA VAL A 40 6.96 -23.05 -18.32
C VAL A 40 7.74 -24.33 -18.54
N LYS A 41 8.24 -24.97 -17.48
CA LYS A 41 9.01 -26.22 -17.53
C LYS A 41 8.18 -27.41 -18.00
N VAL A 42 6.96 -27.58 -17.51
CA VAL A 42 6.07 -28.72 -17.87
C VAL A 42 5.66 -28.65 -19.33
N PHE A 43 5.44 -27.44 -19.86
CA PHE A 43 5.04 -27.24 -21.25
C PHE A 43 6.23 -26.99 -22.21
N THR A 44 7.46 -26.98 -21.70
CA THR A 44 8.70 -26.78 -22.50
C THR A 44 8.71 -25.46 -23.28
N HIS A 45 8.22 -24.36 -22.66
CA HIS A 45 8.13 -23.04 -23.27
C HIS A 45 9.29 -22.10 -22.86
N GLU A 46 10.48 -22.65 -22.52
CA GLU A 46 11.62 -21.86 -22.10
C GLU A 46 12.16 -20.95 -23.22
N GLU A 47 12.25 -21.47 -24.44
CA GLU A 47 12.79 -20.71 -25.58
C GLU A 47 11.87 -19.51 -25.91
N GLU A 48 10.56 -19.73 -25.96
CA GLU A 48 9.57 -18.66 -26.17
C GLU A 48 9.64 -17.60 -25.04
N SER A 49 9.80 -18.05 -23.79
CA SER A 49 9.93 -17.14 -22.64
C SER A 49 11.21 -16.31 -22.73
N ILE A 50 12.32 -16.88 -23.18
CA ILE A 50 13.60 -16.17 -23.41
C ILE A 50 13.45 -15.17 -24.55
N GLU A 51 12.82 -15.55 -25.64
CA GLU A 51 12.58 -14.65 -26.78
C GLU A 51 11.73 -13.44 -26.37
N ASN A 52 10.65 -13.66 -25.63
CA ASN A 52 9.83 -12.59 -25.09
C ASN A 52 10.58 -11.68 -24.12
N PHE A 53 11.41 -12.26 -23.24
CA PHE A 53 12.28 -11.49 -22.36
C PHE A 53 13.23 -10.60 -23.15
N ASN A 54 13.91 -11.15 -24.14
CA ASN A 54 14.87 -10.43 -24.98
C ASN A 54 14.16 -9.26 -25.69
N ARG A 55 12.99 -9.46 -26.26
CA ARG A 55 12.20 -8.42 -26.90
C ARG A 55 11.85 -7.27 -25.94
N LEU A 56 11.43 -7.59 -24.72
CA LEU A 56 11.12 -6.58 -23.69
C LEU A 56 12.38 -5.86 -23.21
N ASN A 57 13.48 -6.60 -23.06
CA ASN A 57 14.76 -6.04 -22.67
C ASN A 57 15.34 -5.11 -23.76
N ASP A 58 15.20 -5.45 -25.04
CA ASP A 58 15.61 -4.60 -26.14
C ASP A 58 14.77 -3.30 -26.18
N GLN A 59 13.46 -3.39 -25.91
CA GLN A 59 12.62 -2.22 -25.78
C GLN A 59 13.09 -1.31 -24.64
N LEU A 60 13.38 -1.89 -23.47
CA LEU A 60 13.96 -1.17 -22.33
C LEU A 60 15.32 -0.54 -22.68
N PHE A 61 16.19 -1.28 -23.39
CA PHE A 61 17.47 -0.77 -23.84
C PHE A 61 17.30 0.49 -24.70
N HIS A 62 16.41 0.47 -25.68
CA HIS A 62 16.15 1.64 -26.55
C HIS A 62 15.58 2.83 -25.77
N SER A 63 14.69 2.60 -24.83
CA SER A 63 14.14 3.66 -23.98
C SER A 63 15.20 4.25 -23.05
N ALA A 64 16.04 3.39 -22.46
CA ALA A 64 17.15 3.81 -21.59
C ALA A 64 18.25 4.55 -22.34
N ASP A 65 18.63 4.08 -23.53
CA ASP A 65 19.61 4.76 -24.38
C ASP A 65 19.14 6.18 -24.74
N ASN A 66 17.89 6.31 -25.19
CA ASN A 66 17.32 7.62 -25.50
C ASN A 66 17.22 8.52 -24.27
N ALA A 67 16.77 8.01 -23.12
CA ALA A 67 16.70 8.76 -21.87
C ALA A 67 18.06 9.31 -21.46
N ASN A 68 19.10 8.44 -21.47
CA ASN A 68 20.46 8.81 -21.14
C ASN A 68 21.07 9.78 -22.16
N LYS A 69 20.81 9.58 -23.44
CA LYS A 69 21.27 10.45 -24.52
C LYS A 69 20.78 11.89 -24.35
N PHE A 70 19.47 12.07 -24.15
CA PHE A 70 18.90 13.41 -23.95
C PHE A 70 19.17 13.97 -22.56
N GLY A 71 19.27 13.12 -21.53
CA GLY A 71 19.63 13.55 -20.17
C GLY A 71 21.04 14.08 -20.09
N ASN A 72 21.99 13.34 -20.67
CA ASN A 72 23.41 13.68 -20.58
C ASN A 72 23.87 14.79 -21.51
N ILE A 73 23.16 15.06 -22.62
CA ILE A 73 23.52 16.13 -23.57
C ILE A 73 23.19 17.54 -23.05
N LEU A 74 22.29 17.65 -22.07
CA LEU A 74 21.81 18.95 -21.59
C LEU A 74 22.92 19.80 -20.95
N MET A 75 23.75 19.18 -20.10
CA MET A 75 24.87 19.89 -19.46
C MET A 75 25.95 20.38 -20.46
N PRO A 76 26.48 19.54 -21.36
CA PRO A 76 27.42 20.00 -22.39
C PRO A 76 26.86 21.11 -23.28
N VAL A 77 25.61 20.99 -23.72
CA VAL A 77 24.98 22.02 -24.57
C VAL A 77 24.89 23.36 -23.85
N ASN A 78 24.43 23.35 -22.59
CA ASN A 78 24.35 24.58 -21.79
C ASN A 78 25.74 25.20 -21.54
N ALA A 79 26.76 24.37 -21.28
CA ALA A 79 28.13 24.84 -21.10
C ALA A 79 28.66 25.50 -22.40
N GLN A 80 28.42 24.92 -23.58
CA GLN A 80 28.86 25.49 -24.85
C GLN A 80 28.11 26.79 -25.18
N ILE A 81 26.82 26.87 -24.92
CA ILE A 81 26.07 28.13 -25.08
C ILE A 81 26.66 29.23 -24.17
N GLY A 82 27.05 28.88 -22.92
CA GLY A 82 27.72 29.80 -22.01
C GLY A 82 29.08 30.27 -22.54
N ASN A 83 29.90 29.34 -23.09
CA ASN A 83 31.18 29.64 -23.69
C ASN A 83 31.04 30.54 -24.92
N ILE A 84 30.10 30.27 -25.83
CA ILE A 84 29.81 31.08 -26.98
C ILE A 84 29.38 32.50 -26.55
N SER A 85 28.49 32.61 -25.57
CA SER A 85 28.09 33.90 -25.01
C SER A 85 29.30 34.67 -24.46
N TYR A 86 30.19 34.01 -23.73
CA TYR A 86 31.41 34.61 -23.20
C TYR A 86 32.31 35.17 -24.31
N VAL A 87 32.57 34.40 -25.38
CA VAL A 87 33.39 34.80 -26.51
C VAL A 87 32.77 36.00 -27.23
N LEU A 88 31.45 35.96 -27.48
CA LEU A 88 30.74 37.09 -28.12
C LEU A 88 30.82 38.37 -27.26
N CYS A 89 30.62 38.26 -25.96
CA CYS A 89 30.74 39.39 -25.06
C CYS A 89 32.19 39.94 -24.98
N ALA A 90 33.20 39.05 -25.02
CA ALA A 90 34.58 39.44 -25.06
C ALA A 90 34.95 40.22 -26.36
N LEU A 91 34.49 39.70 -27.52
CA LEU A 91 34.74 40.35 -28.82
C LEU A 91 34.06 41.71 -28.90
N VAL A 92 32.75 41.78 -28.65
CA VAL A 92 31.97 43.02 -28.73
C VAL A 92 32.43 44.02 -27.69
N GLY A 93 32.62 43.55 -26.46
CA GLY A 93 33.10 44.41 -25.34
C GLY A 93 34.53 44.91 -25.58
N GLY A 94 35.40 44.09 -26.16
CA GLY A 94 36.74 44.51 -26.57
C GLY A 94 36.72 45.64 -27.60
N VAL A 95 35.92 45.53 -28.65
CA VAL A 95 35.73 46.55 -29.66
C VAL A 95 35.19 47.85 -29.03
N LEU A 96 34.22 47.77 -28.15
CA LEU A 96 33.65 48.93 -27.45
C LEU A 96 34.65 49.61 -26.53
N ALA A 97 35.48 48.81 -25.80
CA ALA A 97 36.49 49.34 -24.92
C ALA A 97 37.66 50.01 -25.66
N LEU A 98 38.11 49.44 -26.80
CA LEU A 98 39.16 50.02 -27.64
C LEU A 98 38.73 51.34 -28.28
N ASN A 99 37.45 51.46 -28.67
CA ASN A 99 36.91 52.67 -29.31
C ASN A 99 36.37 53.70 -28.25
N GLY A 100 36.50 53.42 -26.94
CA GLY A 100 36.08 54.34 -25.90
C GLY A 100 34.56 54.63 -25.85
N VAL A 101 33.73 53.79 -26.48
CA VAL A 101 32.28 54.03 -26.64
C VAL A 101 31.62 54.01 -25.24
N GLY A 102 30.90 55.10 -24.89
CA GLY A 102 30.13 55.22 -23.66
C GLY A 102 30.96 55.11 -22.35
N GLY A 103 32.29 55.42 -22.40
CA GLY A 103 33.17 55.28 -21.25
C GLY A 103 33.38 53.84 -20.78
N PHE A 104 33.22 52.87 -21.71
CA PHE A 104 33.49 51.46 -21.42
C PHE A 104 34.99 51.20 -21.40
N THR A 105 35.48 50.57 -20.33
CA THR A 105 36.92 50.34 -20.09
C THR A 105 37.21 48.84 -20.07
N LEU A 106 38.49 48.46 -20.23
CA LEU A 106 38.94 47.09 -20.10
C LEU A 106 38.60 46.48 -18.70
N GLY A 107 38.66 47.30 -17.64
CA GLY A 107 38.26 46.87 -16.30
C GLY A 107 36.77 46.54 -16.21
N LYS A 108 35.92 47.34 -16.83
CA LYS A 108 34.48 47.08 -16.89
C LYS A 108 34.19 45.82 -17.71
N LEU A 109 34.94 45.59 -18.80
CA LEU A 109 34.84 44.37 -19.60
C LEU A 109 35.19 43.14 -18.77
N ALA A 110 36.32 43.16 -18.06
CA ALA A 110 36.76 42.05 -17.18
C ALA A 110 35.70 41.71 -16.13
N SER A 111 35.14 42.74 -15.46
CA SER A 111 34.07 42.54 -14.50
C SER A 111 32.82 41.94 -15.10
N PHE A 112 32.40 42.45 -16.31
CA PHE A 112 31.24 41.91 -17.04
C PHE A 112 31.41 40.44 -17.45
N LEU A 113 32.59 40.06 -17.95
CA LEU A 113 32.90 38.68 -18.31
C LEU A 113 32.89 37.74 -17.08
N THR A 114 33.40 38.23 -15.94
CA THR A 114 33.32 37.49 -14.68
C THR A 114 31.86 37.27 -14.24
N TYR A 115 31.03 38.32 -14.27
CA TYR A 115 29.60 38.18 -13.97
C TYR A 115 28.84 37.28 -14.96
N ASN A 116 29.14 37.39 -16.25
CA ASN A 116 28.52 36.52 -17.30
C ASN A 116 28.82 35.01 -17.00
N LYS A 117 30.06 34.70 -16.65
CA LYS A 117 30.47 33.34 -16.28
C LYS A 117 29.80 32.86 -14.99
N SER A 118 29.79 33.72 -13.96
CA SER A 118 29.17 33.41 -12.66
C SER A 118 27.67 33.26 -12.74
N PHE A 119 26.99 33.96 -13.66
CA PHE A 119 25.53 33.90 -13.84
C PHE A 119 25.06 32.59 -14.48
N SER A 120 25.88 31.96 -15.28
CA SER A 120 25.52 30.70 -15.98
C SER A 120 25.31 29.52 -15.01
N GLN A 121 26.06 29.48 -13.91
CA GLN A 121 26.00 28.39 -12.93
C GLN A 121 24.68 28.34 -12.15
N PRO A 122 24.17 29.46 -11.56
CA PRO A 122 22.86 29.50 -10.92
C PRO A 122 21.70 29.14 -11.84
N VAL A 123 21.76 29.56 -13.11
CA VAL A 123 20.72 29.21 -14.11
C VAL A 123 20.64 27.70 -14.34
N ASN A 124 21.82 27.03 -14.44
CA ASN A 124 21.85 25.58 -14.58
C ASN A 124 21.33 24.88 -13.33
N GLN A 125 21.71 25.34 -12.13
CA GLN A 125 21.23 24.81 -10.84
C GLN A 125 19.71 24.93 -10.72
N LEU A 126 19.13 26.09 -11.04
CA LEU A 126 17.68 26.29 -11.04
C LEU A 126 16.97 25.33 -11.98
N SER A 127 17.52 25.12 -13.19
CA SER A 127 16.95 24.18 -14.16
C SER A 127 16.93 22.73 -13.65
N MET A 128 17.98 22.31 -12.93
CA MET A 128 18.03 20.99 -12.28
C MET A 128 17.05 20.90 -11.12
N GLN A 129 16.93 21.93 -10.29
CA GLN A 129 16.01 21.95 -9.15
C GLN A 129 14.55 21.90 -9.58
N LEU A 130 14.17 22.54 -10.70
CA LEU A 130 12.82 22.46 -11.23
C LEU A 130 12.41 21.00 -11.56
N ASN A 131 13.31 20.23 -12.16
CA ASN A 131 13.06 18.82 -12.42
C ASN A 131 12.88 18.01 -11.12
N ASN A 132 13.74 18.24 -10.13
CA ASN A 132 13.63 17.58 -8.83
C ASN A 132 12.30 17.90 -8.11
N ILE A 133 11.85 19.17 -8.19
CA ILE A 133 10.55 19.58 -7.63
C ILE A 133 9.40 18.85 -8.33
N VAL A 134 9.40 18.76 -9.66
CA VAL A 134 8.35 18.05 -10.39
C VAL A 134 8.30 16.57 -10.02
N MET A 135 9.45 15.90 -9.90
CA MET A 135 9.53 14.52 -9.46
C MET A 135 9.08 14.34 -8.02
N ALA A 136 9.47 15.26 -7.13
CA ALA A 136 9.04 15.23 -5.72
C ALA A 136 7.53 15.43 -5.59
N LEU A 137 6.93 16.34 -6.37
CA LEU A 137 5.47 16.55 -6.38
C LEU A 137 4.72 15.30 -6.85
N ALA A 138 5.18 14.64 -7.92
CA ALA A 138 4.57 13.41 -8.41
C ALA A 138 4.68 12.25 -7.40
N GLY A 139 5.82 12.17 -6.68
CA GLY A 139 5.98 11.21 -5.57
C GLY A 139 5.07 11.53 -4.39
N SER A 140 4.97 12.80 -4.02
CA SER A 140 4.11 13.28 -2.94
C SER A 140 2.63 13.01 -3.22
N GLU A 141 2.16 13.20 -4.44
CA GLU A 141 0.77 12.93 -4.84
C GLU A 141 0.37 11.47 -4.53
N ARG A 142 1.25 10.51 -4.82
CA ARG A 142 0.98 9.10 -4.52
C ARG A 142 0.94 8.82 -3.01
N ILE A 143 1.82 9.46 -2.24
CA ILE A 143 1.86 9.32 -0.78
C ILE A 143 0.60 9.92 -0.16
N PHE A 144 0.23 11.14 -0.57
CA PHE A 144 -0.98 11.79 -0.06
C PHE A 144 -2.24 11.05 -0.46
N LYS A 145 -2.32 10.52 -1.70
CA LYS A 145 -3.45 9.68 -2.09
C LYS A 145 -3.64 8.47 -1.18
N LEU A 146 -2.54 7.84 -0.73
CA LEU A 146 -2.62 6.73 0.24
C LEU A 146 -2.99 7.23 1.64
N LEU A 147 -2.48 8.40 2.07
CA LEU A 147 -2.78 8.98 3.38
C LEU A 147 -4.22 9.51 3.48
N ASP A 148 -4.77 9.94 2.35
CA ASP A 148 -6.14 10.47 2.24
C ASP A 148 -7.19 9.36 2.02
N GLU A 149 -6.76 8.07 1.90
CA GLU A 149 -7.71 6.95 1.87
C GLU A 149 -8.53 6.94 3.16
N GLU A 150 -9.85 6.82 3.01
CA GLU A 150 -10.75 6.82 4.14
C GLU A 150 -10.50 5.60 5.04
N PRO A 151 -10.32 5.79 6.35
CA PRO A 151 -10.18 4.68 7.29
C PRO A 151 -11.47 3.87 7.37
N GLU A 152 -11.34 2.63 7.80
CA GLU A 152 -12.50 1.78 8.05
C GLU A 152 -13.46 2.45 9.05
N THR A 153 -14.71 2.68 8.64
CA THR A 153 -15.74 3.26 9.51
C THR A 153 -16.21 2.24 10.56
N ASP A 154 -16.41 2.68 11.79
CA ASP A 154 -16.94 1.85 12.87
C ASP A 154 -17.91 2.65 13.76
N ASP A 155 -19.19 2.55 13.45
CA ASP A 155 -20.28 3.18 14.21
C ASP A 155 -20.79 2.29 15.35
N GLY A 156 -20.08 1.18 15.64
CA GLY A 156 -20.44 0.26 16.70
C GLY A 156 -20.31 0.91 18.09
N TYR A 157 -21.25 0.63 18.95
CA TYR A 157 -21.28 1.14 20.32
C TYR A 157 -21.37 0.04 21.39
N VAL A 158 -21.66 -1.19 21.00
CA VAL A 158 -21.59 -2.36 21.87
C VAL A 158 -20.14 -2.82 21.99
N THR A 159 -19.69 -3.01 23.22
CA THR A 159 -18.29 -3.36 23.54
C THR A 159 -18.19 -4.71 24.23
N LEU A 160 -17.05 -5.39 24.05
CA LEU A 160 -16.74 -6.65 24.70
C LEU A 160 -16.01 -6.38 26.02
N VAL A 161 -16.60 -6.82 27.13
CA VAL A 161 -16.05 -6.65 28.48
C VAL A 161 -15.85 -8.00 29.18
N ARG A 162 -14.91 -8.04 30.12
CA ARG A 162 -14.82 -9.16 31.05
C ARG A 162 -16.03 -9.12 32.00
N ALA A 163 -16.59 -10.27 32.29
CA ALA A 163 -17.80 -10.36 33.09
C ALA A 163 -17.70 -11.46 34.14
N ARG A 164 -18.57 -11.40 35.16
CA ARG A 164 -18.79 -12.45 36.13
C ARG A 164 -20.28 -12.54 36.44
N LYS A 165 -20.72 -13.67 36.98
CA LYS A 165 -22.09 -13.83 37.47
C LYS A 165 -22.14 -13.51 38.96
N GLU A 166 -22.98 -12.52 39.32
CA GLU A 166 -23.30 -12.18 40.72
C GLU A 166 -24.82 -12.26 40.92
N ASN A 167 -25.26 -13.05 41.87
CA ASN A 167 -26.66 -13.26 42.17
C ASN A 167 -27.54 -13.58 40.94
N GLY A 168 -26.98 -14.33 39.96
CA GLY A 168 -27.69 -14.70 38.73
C GLY A 168 -27.65 -13.63 37.64
N GLN A 169 -27.10 -12.46 37.89
CA GLN A 169 -26.92 -11.38 36.90
C GLN A 169 -25.47 -11.34 36.41
N ILE A 170 -25.31 -10.90 35.15
CA ILE A 170 -24.00 -10.67 34.53
C ILE A 170 -23.57 -9.24 34.85
N VAL A 171 -22.38 -9.10 35.45
CA VAL A 171 -21.79 -7.81 35.79
C VAL A 171 -20.39 -7.69 35.21
N GLU A 172 -19.98 -6.49 34.87
CA GLU A 172 -18.63 -6.20 34.37
C GLU A 172 -17.57 -6.49 35.45
N SER A 173 -16.45 -7.08 35.07
CA SER A 173 -15.32 -7.39 35.97
C SER A 173 -14.02 -6.82 35.41
N LYS A 174 -13.17 -6.28 36.30
CA LYS A 174 -11.79 -5.87 35.93
C LYS A 174 -10.83 -7.08 35.96
N GLU A 175 -11.20 -8.14 36.63
CA GLU A 175 -10.37 -9.32 36.77
C GLU A 175 -10.52 -10.30 35.61
N ARG A 176 -9.54 -11.21 35.44
CA ARG A 176 -9.60 -12.32 34.47
C ARG A 176 -10.49 -13.43 35.05
N THR A 177 -11.76 -13.42 34.67
CA THR A 177 -12.75 -14.40 35.11
C THR A 177 -12.92 -15.58 34.15
N GLY A 178 -12.34 -15.48 32.93
CA GLY A 178 -12.62 -16.45 31.87
C GLY A 178 -13.96 -16.25 31.16
N MET A 179 -14.81 -15.36 31.66
CA MET A 179 -16.12 -15.05 31.10
C MET A 179 -16.10 -13.68 30.39
N TRP A 180 -16.74 -13.58 29.23
CA TRP A 180 -16.89 -12.36 28.45
C TRP A 180 -18.37 -12.06 28.23
N ALA A 181 -18.71 -10.79 28.14
CA ALA A 181 -20.07 -10.33 27.83
C ALA A 181 -20.04 -9.09 26.94
N TRP A 182 -21.07 -8.94 26.15
CA TRP A 182 -21.38 -7.75 25.40
C TRP A 182 -22.04 -6.72 26.31
N LYS A 183 -21.41 -5.55 26.44
CA LYS A 183 -21.97 -4.39 27.12
C LYS A 183 -22.73 -3.56 26.08
N HIS A 184 -24.05 -3.67 26.12
CA HIS A 184 -24.96 -2.98 25.23
C HIS A 184 -25.59 -1.79 25.95
N THR A 185 -25.14 -0.58 25.64
CA THR A 185 -25.74 0.65 26.14
C THR A 185 -26.86 1.07 25.19
N HIS A 186 -28.11 1.12 25.67
CA HIS A 186 -29.25 1.56 24.88
C HIS A 186 -29.19 3.06 24.65
N GLN A 187 -29.24 3.50 23.39
CA GLN A 187 -29.12 4.92 23.03
C GLN A 187 -30.37 5.73 23.43
N ALA A 188 -31.52 5.05 23.62
CA ALA A 188 -32.77 5.70 23.91
C ALA A 188 -32.89 6.18 25.35
N ASP A 189 -32.43 5.42 26.34
CA ASP A 189 -32.59 5.66 27.77
C ASP A 189 -31.30 5.57 28.58
N GLY A 190 -30.17 5.20 27.93
CA GLY A 190 -28.87 5.04 28.59
C GLY A 190 -28.77 3.78 29.46
N SER A 191 -29.78 2.90 29.46
CA SER A 191 -29.71 1.63 30.17
C SER A 191 -28.61 0.71 29.59
N VAL A 192 -28.07 -0.17 30.44
CA VAL A 192 -26.94 -1.05 30.03
C VAL A 192 -27.36 -2.49 30.27
N ASP A 193 -27.37 -3.28 29.20
CA ASP A 193 -27.56 -4.72 29.26
C ASP A 193 -26.23 -5.45 29.08
N TYR A 194 -26.06 -6.56 29.80
CA TYR A 194 -24.93 -7.46 29.63
C TYR A 194 -25.39 -8.80 29.06
N ILE A 195 -24.92 -9.14 27.86
CA ILE A 195 -25.25 -10.38 27.16
C ILE A 195 -24.01 -11.26 27.12
N GLU A 196 -24.12 -12.51 27.64
CA GLU A 196 -23.01 -13.45 27.67
C GLU A 196 -22.50 -13.76 26.26
N LEU A 197 -21.18 -13.69 26.04
CA LEU A 197 -20.56 -14.11 24.79
C LEU A 197 -20.67 -15.64 24.68
N LYS A 198 -21.45 -16.13 23.73
CA LYS A 198 -21.67 -17.57 23.45
C LYS A 198 -21.29 -17.98 22.06
N GLY A 199 -21.26 -17.04 21.12
CA GLY A 199 -20.94 -17.31 19.72
C GLY A 199 -22.15 -17.77 18.91
N ASP A 200 -23.36 -17.35 19.26
CA ASP A 200 -24.56 -17.57 18.45
C ASP A 200 -24.56 -16.65 17.23
N VAL A 201 -24.69 -17.21 16.02
CA VAL A 201 -24.67 -16.45 14.75
C VAL A 201 -25.93 -16.71 13.97
N VAL A 202 -26.61 -15.64 13.56
CA VAL A 202 -27.82 -15.73 12.74
C VAL A 202 -27.73 -14.75 11.57
N PHE A 203 -27.92 -15.26 10.35
CA PHE A 203 -28.17 -14.49 9.14
C PHE A 203 -29.68 -14.55 8.85
N ASP A 204 -30.26 -13.43 8.52
CA ASP A 204 -31.69 -13.24 8.32
C ASP A 204 -31.86 -12.42 7.02
N ASP A 205 -32.24 -13.10 5.96
CA ASP A 205 -32.45 -12.58 4.59
C ASP A 205 -31.30 -11.72 4.06
N VAL A 206 -30.06 -12.23 4.18
CA VAL A 206 -28.87 -11.46 3.87
C VAL A 206 -28.58 -11.46 2.37
N ASN A 207 -28.52 -10.24 1.80
CA ASN A 207 -28.07 -9.97 0.45
C ASN A 207 -26.75 -9.21 0.49
N PHE A 208 -25.75 -9.65 -0.29
CA PHE A 208 -24.44 -9.02 -0.32
C PHE A 208 -23.72 -9.17 -1.65
N GLY A 209 -23.06 -8.11 -2.09
CA GLY A 209 -22.11 -8.08 -3.20
C GLY A 209 -20.93 -7.16 -2.90
N TYR A 210 -19.73 -7.53 -3.35
CA TYR A 210 -18.53 -6.68 -3.22
C TYR A 210 -18.63 -5.42 -4.07
N ASN A 211 -19.39 -5.50 -5.18
CA ASN A 211 -19.73 -4.37 -6.04
C ASN A 211 -21.26 -4.27 -6.13
N PRO A 212 -21.82 -3.06 -6.20
CA PRO A 212 -23.28 -2.88 -6.27
C PRO A 212 -23.95 -3.64 -7.42
N ASP A 213 -23.23 -3.79 -8.54
CA ASP A 213 -23.76 -4.43 -9.76
C ASP A 213 -23.69 -5.97 -9.73
N LYS A 214 -23.05 -6.56 -8.73
CA LYS A 214 -22.83 -8.02 -8.65
C LYS A 214 -23.09 -8.55 -7.25
N ILE A 215 -24.33 -9.00 -7.02
CA ILE A 215 -24.70 -9.70 -5.79
C ILE A 215 -24.10 -11.10 -5.78
N VAL A 216 -23.50 -11.49 -4.67
CA VAL A 216 -22.84 -12.80 -4.44
C VAL A 216 -23.67 -13.67 -3.51
N LEU A 217 -24.30 -13.10 -2.51
CA LEU A 217 -25.21 -13.76 -1.58
C LEU A 217 -26.62 -13.23 -1.82
N HIS A 218 -27.58 -14.14 -2.00
CA HIS A 218 -28.98 -13.85 -2.26
C HIS A 218 -29.84 -14.48 -1.20
N ASN A 219 -30.57 -13.67 -0.41
CA ASN A 219 -31.55 -14.11 0.59
C ASN A 219 -31.00 -15.27 1.46
N VAL A 220 -29.83 -15.07 2.04
CA VAL A 220 -29.15 -16.12 2.82
C VAL A 220 -29.69 -16.13 4.24
N ASP A 221 -30.30 -17.25 4.61
CA ASP A 221 -30.67 -17.59 5.98
C ASP A 221 -29.72 -18.66 6.52
N LEU A 222 -29.13 -18.39 7.67
CA LEU A 222 -28.15 -19.25 8.31
C LEU A 222 -28.24 -19.08 9.84
N TYR A 223 -28.10 -20.17 10.56
CA TYR A 223 -27.93 -20.12 12.01
C TYR A 223 -26.83 -21.07 12.47
N ALA A 224 -26.08 -20.67 13.48
CA ALA A 224 -25.07 -21.46 14.15
C ALA A 224 -25.20 -21.25 15.66
N THR A 225 -25.64 -22.26 16.36
CA THR A 225 -25.79 -22.19 17.82
C THR A 225 -24.48 -22.47 18.56
N PRO A 226 -24.30 -22.01 19.82
CA PRO A 226 -23.08 -22.22 20.60
C PRO A 226 -22.62 -23.68 20.63
N GLY A 227 -21.36 -23.91 20.32
CA GLY A 227 -20.75 -25.25 20.28
C GLY A 227 -21.02 -26.04 19.00
N GLN A 228 -21.83 -25.55 18.10
CA GLN A 228 -22.12 -26.20 16.80
C GLN A 228 -20.96 -26.04 15.83
N LYS A 229 -20.66 -27.08 15.04
CA LYS A 229 -19.73 -27.04 13.92
C LYS A 229 -20.50 -26.98 12.62
N ILE A 230 -20.28 -25.95 11.83
CA ILE A 230 -20.91 -25.72 10.54
C ILE A 230 -19.88 -25.89 9.43
N ALA A 231 -20.24 -26.64 8.38
CA ALA A 231 -19.44 -26.79 7.18
C ALA A 231 -20.17 -26.17 5.98
N PHE A 232 -19.53 -25.19 5.32
CA PHE A 232 -20.02 -24.63 4.08
C PHE A 232 -19.49 -25.45 2.90
N VAL A 233 -20.38 -26.01 2.09
CA VAL A 233 -20.07 -26.85 0.92
C VAL A 233 -20.59 -26.15 -0.32
N GLY A 234 -19.83 -26.18 -1.40
CA GLY A 234 -20.22 -25.58 -2.68
C GLY A 234 -19.01 -25.36 -3.58
N SER A 235 -19.27 -25.03 -4.85
CA SER A 235 -18.23 -24.73 -5.85
C SER A 235 -17.41 -23.48 -5.47
N THR A 236 -16.26 -23.29 -6.14
CA THR A 236 -15.49 -22.05 -6.04
C THR A 236 -16.34 -20.88 -6.51
N GLY A 237 -16.36 -19.79 -5.74
CA GLY A 237 -17.20 -18.63 -6.03
C GLY A 237 -18.63 -18.67 -5.44
N ALA A 238 -19.05 -19.78 -4.79
CA ALA A 238 -20.39 -19.92 -4.19
C ALA A 238 -20.62 -19.06 -2.92
N GLY A 239 -19.72 -18.14 -2.58
CA GLY A 239 -19.92 -17.22 -1.43
C GLY A 239 -19.47 -17.77 -0.07
N LYS A 240 -18.84 -18.94 0.04
CA LYS A 240 -18.40 -19.52 1.33
C LYS A 240 -17.49 -18.59 2.13
N THR A 241 -16.45 -18.07 1.50
CA THR A 241 -15.52 -17.10 2.10
C THR A 241 -16.21 -15.76 2.37
N THR A 242 -17.19 -15.38 1.57
CA THR A 242 -17.97 -14.17 1.77
C THR A 242 -18.74 -14.24 3.09
N ILE A 243 -19.36 -15.36 3.43
CA ILE A 243 -20.05 -15.54 4.72
C ILE A 243 -19.08 -15.32 5.89
N THR A 244 -17.88 -15.93 5.86
CA THR A 244 -16.89 -15.74 6.93
C THR A 244 -16.37 -14.30 7.00
N ASN A 245 -16.21 -13.62 5.86
CA ASN A 245 -15.84 -12.20 5.81
C ASN A 245 -16.90 -11.29 6.43
N LEU A 246 -18.19 -11.61 6.23
CA LEU A 246 -19.29 -10.85 6.82
C LEU A 246 -19.41 -11.09 8.35
N ILE A 247 -19.15 -12.31 8.83
CA ILE A 247 -19.11 -12.59 10.28
C ILE A 247 -17.98 -11.77 10.95
N ASN A 248 -16.83 -11.62 10.29
CA ASN A 248 -15.72 -10.78 10.79
C ASN A 248 -15.94 -9.28 10.53
N ARG A 249 -17.04 -8.93 9.89
CA ARG A 249 -17.39 -7.56 9.52
C ARG A 249 -16.23 -6.84 8.78
N PHE A 250 -15.59 -7.55 7.83
CA PHE A 250 -14.66 -6.93 6.87
C PHE A 250 -15.42 -6.11 5.82
N TYR A 251 -16.70 -6.42 5.65
CA TYR A 251 -17.66 -5.70 4.81
C TYR A 251 -18.98 -5.58 5.56
N ASP A 252 -19.67 -4.47 5.39
CA ASP A 252 -21.02 -4.29 5.90
C ASP A 252 -22.04 -4.73 4.82
N ILE A 253 -23.14 -5.37 5.23
CA ILE A 253 -24.17 -5.87 4.32
C ILE A 253 -25.03 -4.74 3.77
N GLN A 254 -25.53 -4.92 2.55
CA GLN A 254 -26.44 -3.97 1.91
C GLN A 254 -27.90 -4.17 2.37
N ASP A 255 -28.29 -5.43 2.60
CA ASP A 255 -29.66 -5.78 2.97
C ASP A 255 -29.70 -7.03 3.85
N GLY A 256 -30.78 -7.17 4.65
CA GLY A 256 -30.90 -8.24 5.64
C GLY A 256 -30.33 -7.86 7.01
N LYS A 257 -30.09 -8.86 7.84
CA LYS A 257 -29.51 -8.69 9.20
C LYS A 257 -28.59 -9.85 9.57
N ILE A 258 -27.45 -9.51 10.15
CA ILE A 258 -26.58 -10.49 10.81
C ILE A 258 -26.61 -10.18 12.31
N ARG A 259 -26.91 -11.21 13.13
CA ARG A 259 -26.88 -11.11 14.58
C ARG A 259 -25.78 -11.99 15.16
N TYR A 260 -25.10 -11.48 16.14
CA TYR A 260 -24.13 -12.18 16.94
C TYR A 260 -24.56 -12.10 18.40
N ASP A 261 -24.82 -13.26 19.04
CA ASP A 261 -25.45 -13.36 20.37
C ASP A 261 -26.74 -12.53 20.48
N GLY A 262 -27.55 -12.52 19.43
CA GLY A 262 -28.80 -11.76 19.35
C GLY A 262 -28.65 -10.27 19.04
N ILE A 263 -27.42 -9.73 19.04
CA ILE A 263 -27.12 -8.33 18.77
C ILE A 263 -26.87 -8.16 17.27
N ASN A 264 -27.47 -7.11 16.66
CA ASN A 264 -27.10 -6.76 15.28
C ASN A 264 -25.61 -6.43 15.21
N ILE A 265 -24.88 -7.13 14.33
CA ILE A 265 -23.43 -7.05 14.21
C ILE A 265 -22.92 -5.62 13.93
N ASN A 266 -23.74 -4.80 13.24
CA ASN A 266 -23.41 -3.40 12.96
C ASN A 266 -23.39 -2.51 14.23
N LYS A 267 -24.02 -2.95 15.31
CA LYS A 267 -23.98 -2.25 16.61
C LYS A 267 -22.74 -2.59 17.43
N ILE A 268 -22.05 -3.69 17.11
CA ILE A 268 -20.88 -4.14 17.84
C ILE A 268 -19.64 -3.42 17.27
N LYS A 269 -18.77 -2.88 18.11
CA LYS A 269 -17.49 -2.34 17.68
C LYS A 269 -16.67 -3.39 16.93
N LYS A 270 -16.18 -3.06 15.73
CA LYS A 270 -15.42 -3.99 14.87
C LYS A 270 -14.22 -4.61 15.59
N ALA A 271 -13.48 -3.80 16.35
CA ALA A 271 -12.35 -4.27 17.14
C ALA A 271 -12.75 -5.30 18.19
N ASP A 272 -13.87 -5.10 18.89
CA ASP A 272 -14.37 -5.99 19.93
C ASP A 272 -14.99 -7.26 19.34
N LEU A 273 -15.70 -7.14 18.20
CA LEU A 273 -16.20 -8.28 17.45
C LEU A 273 -15.04 -9.21 17.03
N ARG A 274 -14.05 -8.66 16.35
CA ARG A 274 -12.87 -9.41 15.87
C ARG A 274 -12.06 -10.00 17.02
N ARG A 275 -12.03 -9.33 18.17
CA ARG A 275 -11.40 -9.87 19.39
C ARG A 275 -12.12 -11.10 19.96
N SER A 276 -13.41 -11.23 19.72
CA SER A 276 -14.20 -12.39 20.15
C SER A 276 -14.09 -13.59 19.20
N LEU A 277 -13.55 -13.37 17.98
CA LEU A 277 -13.45 -14.35 16.91
C LEU A 277 -12.00 -14.81 16.71
N GLY A 278 -11.83 -16.06 16.30
CA GLY A 278 -10.58 -16.57 15.76
C GLY A 278 -10.77 -16.90 14.29
N ILE A 279 -9.86 -16.45 13.44
CA ILE A 279 -9.90 -16.74 12.01
C ILE A 279 -8.62 -17.47 11.59
N VAL A 280 -8.80 -18.55 10.79
CA VAL A 280 -7.70 -19.22 10.09
C VAL A 280 -7.92 -19.01 8.60
N LEU A 281 -7.01 -18.28 7.98
CA LEU A 281 -7.07 -17.98 6.55
C LEU A 281 -6.51 -19.15 5.73
N GLN A 282 -6.99 -19.29 4.48
CA GLN A 282 -6.47 -20.28 3.54
C GLN A 282 -5.02 -19.97 3.15
N ASP A 283 -4.73 -18.70 2.89
CA ASP A 283 -3.39 -18.20 2.60
C ASP A 283 -2.79 -17.65 3.89
N THR A 284 -1.86 -18.40 4.47
CA THR A 284 -1.19 -17.99 5.71
C THR A 284 -0.04 -17.05 5.38
N HIS A 285 -0.11 -15.82 5.86
CA HIS A 285 0.98 -14.86 5.79
C HIS A 285 1.79 -14.87 7.08
N LEU A 286 3.10 -15.09 6.93
CA LEU A 286 4.05 -14.96 8.04
C LEU A 286 4.80 -13.65 7.90
N PHE A 287 4.86 -12.90 9.01
CA PHE A 287 5.69 -11.70 9.08
C PHE A 287 7.17 -12.08 9.22
N THR A 288 8.04 -11.24 8.69
CA THR A 288 9.49 -11.41 8.87
C THR A 288 9.83 -11.34 10.36
N GLY A 289 10.42 -12.41 10.88
CA GLY A 289 10.73 -12.56 12.29
C GLY A 289 10.74 -14.02 12.71
N THR A 290 10.74 -14.29 14.00
CA THR A 290 10.71 -15.65 14.54
C THR A 290 9.29 -16.23 14.54
N VAL A 291 9.17 -17.57 14.62
CA VAL A 291 7.87 -18.25 14.83
C VAL A 291 7.22 -17.74 16.11
N ARG A 292 8.00 -17.48 17.15
CA ARG A 292 7.55 -16.91 18.43
C ARG A 292 6.87 -15.56 18.22
N ASP A 293 7.49 -14.66 17.45
CA ASP A 293 6.94 -13.32 17.17
C ASP A 293 5.65 -13.41 16.38
N ASN A 294 5.59 -14.32 15.41
CA ASN A 294 4.37 -14.56 14.64
C ASN A 294 3.22 -15.10 15.50
N ILE A 295 3.48 -16.00 16.47
CA ILE A 295 2.44 -16.47 17.40
C ILE A 295 2.04 -15.34 18.36
N ARG A 296 3.02 -14.56 18.85
CA ARG A 296 2.77 -13.40 19.74
C ARG A 296 1.94 -12.31 19.08
N PHE A 297 1.88 -12.26 17.77
CA PHE A 297 1.06 -11.28 17.03
C PHE A 297 -0.42 -11.30 17.44
N GLY A 298 -0.95 -12.46 17.83
CA GLY A 298 -2.32 -12.59 18.35
C GLY A 298 -2.53 -11.96 19.74
N LYS A 299 -1.44 -11.79 20.54
CA LYS A 299 -1.45 -11.16 21.87
C LYS A 299 -0.05 -10.62 22.14
N LEU A 300 0.16 -9.32 21.89
CA LEU A 300 1.49 -8.69 21.92
C LEU A 300 2.18 -8.75 23.29
N ASP A 301 1.41 -8.80 24.38
CA ASP A 301 1.87 -8.94 25.77
C ASP A 301 1.94 -10.39 26.27
N ALA A 302 1.85 -11.38 25.35
CA ALA A 302 1.92 -12.80 25.73
C ALA A 302 3.30 -13.17 26.26
N THR A 303 3.32 -13.93 27.36
CA THR A 303 4.56 -14.54 27.88
C THR A 303 5.01 -15.70 27.00
N ASP A 304 6.27 -16.13 27.15
CA ASP A 304 6.79 -17.27 26.37
C ASP A 304 6.06 -18.56 26.72
N GLU A 305 5.62 -18.73 27.97
CA GLU A 305 4.84 -19.88 28.43
C GLU A 305 3.44 -19.89 27.77
N GLU A 306 2.79 -18.73 27.65
CA GLU A 306 1.50 -18.58 26.94
C GLU A 306 1.64 -18.93 25.46
N ILE A 307 2.74 -18.51 24.81
CA ILE A 307 3.03 -18.83 23.40
C ILE A 307 3.21 -20.33 23.21
N VAL A 308 4.01 -20.99 24.07
CA VAL A 308 4.23 -22.45 24.02
C VAL A 308 2.93 -23.20 24.29
N ALA A 309 2.11 -22.73 25.24
CA ALA A 309 0.81 -23.34 25.54
C ALA A 309 -0.14 -23.23 24.33
N ALA A 310 -0.19 -22.08 23.67
CA ALA A 310 -0.98 -21.88 22.44
C ALA A 310 -0.49 -22.80 21.30
N ALA A 311 0.83 -22.89 21.08
CA ALA A 311 1.41 -23.78 20.08
C ALA A 311 1.09 -25.26 20.35
N LYS A 312 1.10 -25.70 21.61
CA LYS A 312 0.69 -27.07 22.01
C LYS A 312 -0.78 -27.31 21.75
N LEU A 313 -1.64 -26.35 22.09
CA LEU A 313 -3.08 -26.43 21.85
C LEU A 313 -3.41 -26.56 20.35
N ALA A 314 -2.65 -25.87 19.51
CA ALA A 314 -2.74 -25.93 18.06
C ALA A 314 -2.03 -27.15 17.42
N ASN A 315 -1.47 -28.08 18.21
CA ASN A 315 -0.64 -29.20 17.74
C ASN A 315 0.60 -28.78 16.93
N ALA A 316 1.08 -27.55 17.11
CA ALA A 316 2.19 -26.97 16.37
C ALA A 316 3.55 -27.09 17.09
N ASP A 317 3.59 -27.20 18.42
CA ASP A 317 4.81 -27.18 19.24
C ASP A 317 5.84 -28.26 18.82
N SER A 318 5.38 -29.46 18.46
CA SER A 318 6.26 -30.57 18.11
C SER A 318 7.04 -30.37 16.83
N PHE A 319 6.43 -29.75 15.80
CA PHE A 319 7.13 -29.46 14.57
C PHE A 319 7.93 -28.15 14.65
N ILE A 320 7.44 -27.14 15.39
CA ILE A 320 8.17 -25.88 15.60
C ILE A 320 9.54 -26.15 16.24
N ARG A 321 9.62 -27.05 17.23
CA ARG A 321 10.88 -27.45 17.90
C ARG A 321 11.88 -28.15 16.98
N ARG A 322 11.47 -28.60 15.78
CA ARG A 322 12.33 -29.25 14.79
C ARG A 322 12.83 -28.29 13.72
N LEU A 323 12.32 -27.07 13.73
CA LEU A 323 12.80 -26.03 12.81
C LEU A 323 14.19 -25.56 13.25
N PRO A 324 15.07 -25.21 12.29
CA PRO A 324 16.41 -24.68 12.56
C PRO A 324 16.38 -23.35 13.33
#